data_97318af5ab3ebd5b17b038c08980ce8d
#
_entry.id   97318af5ab3ebd5b17b038c08980ce8d
#
_cell.length_a   1.000
_cell.length_b   1.000
_cell.length_c   1.000
_cell.angle_alpha   90.00
_cell.angle_beta   90.00
_cell.angle_gamma   90.00
#
_symmetry.space_group_name_H-M   'P 1'
#
loop_
_entity.id
_entity.type
_entity.pdbx_description
1 polymer ?
#
loop_
_entity_poly.entity_id
_entity_poly.type
_entity_poly.pdbx_seq_one_letter_code
_entity_poly.pdbx_strand_id
1 'polypeptide(L)'
;MIWTRDGKGLLLTAQERAGDPTQIWHVSYPDGAIKRVTNDLEDYNSASLAPDTDSIVAVQTDVNSSIWIAPSDHPDDIKQVTQGRNDGLHGLDFATPQRIVFSSNDSGNWDLSAVDLTGGAAQVIAGAPQYHSAPVVCDSGRSVVFVSNTGGNHIWKTDSDGTNAVQLTHGIGEVYPVCPREGRWLAFVSEDEAIAGGNLRKASLDGGQDTALIPNTVIGINLAQDGKHILFASLDYQNNNKMRVGQATLDGSAPIAYLDPPPGVGKLRDGRWIPGQQALAYVDARSGSPNLWTYSLTGKPPQQLTHFVSGRIFGLALSGDGSKIALSRGSINSDAVLFSRTR
;
A
#
# COMPACT_ATOMS: atom_id res chain seq x y z
N MET A 1 -16.94 -6.02 -17.06
CA MET A 1 -17.98 -7.05 -17.22
C MET A 1 -18.68 -6.84 -18.55
N ILE A 2 -18.84 -7.91 -19.37
CA ILE A 2 -19.52 -7.87 -20.68
C ILE A 2 -20.37 -9.13 -20.90
N TRP A 3 -21.51 -8.97 -21.54
CA TRP A 3 -22.35 -10.09 -21.98
C TRP A 3 -21.72 -10.85 -23.14
N THR A 4 -21.83 -12.19 -23.13
CA THR A 4 -21.55 -13.00 -24.32
C THR A 4 -22.60 -12.71 -25.40
N ARG A 5 -22.26 -12.87 -26.67
CA ARG A 5 -23.15 -12.52 -27.79
C ARG A 5 -24.46 -13.31 -27.82
N ASP A 6 -24.43 -14.54 -27.41
CA ASP A 6 -25.58 -15.41 -27.35
C ASP A 6 -26.51 -15.10 -26.16
N GLY A 7 -26.13 -14.10 -25.32
CA GLY A 7 -26.86 -13.72 -24.11
C GLY A 7 -26.89 -14.78 -23.02
N LYS A 8 -26.04 -15.82 -23.12
CA LYS A 8 -26.04 -16.97 -22.20
C LYS A 8 -24.95 -16.90 -21.14
N GLY A 9 -24.21 -15.81 -21.06
CA GLY A 9 -23.18 -15.66 -20.04
C GLY A 9 -22.60 -14.27 -19.98
N LEU A 10 -21.77 -14.05 -18.96
CA LEU A 10 -21.02 -12.86 -18.69
C LEU A 10 -19.54 -13.19 -18.62
N LEU A 11 -18.70 -12.34 -19.21
CA LEU A 11 -17.27 -12.33 -18.95
C LEU A 11 -16.97 -11.19 -17.97
N LEU A 12 -16.13 -11.48 -16.99
CA LEU A 12 -15.65 -10.51 -15.98
C LEU A 12 -14.22 -10.80 -15.60
N THR A 13 -13.55 -9.79 -15.06
CA THR A 13 -12.23 -9.94 -14.44
C THR A 13 -12.41 -9.90 -12.92
N ALA A 14 -11.84 -10.89 -12.21
CA ALA A 14 -11.92 -11.00 -10.77
C ALA A 14 -10.74 -11.78 -10.19
N GLN A 15 -10.45 -11.55 -8.93
CA GLN A 15 -9.56 -12.39 -8.12
C GLN A 15 -10.36 -13.49 -7.43
N GLU A 16 -9.80 -14.67 -7.30
CA GLU A 16 -10.42 -15.76 -6.53
C GLU A 16 -10.29 -15.51 -5.03
N ARG A 17 -9.12 -15.01 -4.62
CA ARG A 17 -8.82 -14.57 -3.26
C ARG A 17 -8.13 -13.21 -3.32
N ALA A 18 -8.19 -12.47 -2.23
CA ALA A 18 -7.43 -11.23 -2.12
C ALA A 18 -5.93 -11.49 -2.31
N GLY A 19 -5.31 -10.75 -3.23
CA GLY A 19 -3.89 -10.91 -3.59
C GLY A 19 -3.57 -11.89 -4.70
N ASP A 20 -4.53 -12.74 -5.13
CA ASP A 20 -4.36 -13.57 -6.32
C ASP A 20 -4.30 -12.69 -7.59
N PRO A 21 -3.66 -13.17 -8.68
CA PRO A 21 -3.76 -12.52 -9.97
C PRO A 21 -5.22 -12.41 -10.42
N THR A 22 -5.57 -11.25 -10.97
CA THR A 22 -6.90 -11.01 -11.55
C THR A 22 -7.05 -11.82 -12.82
N GLN A 23 -8.00 -12.76 -12.86
CA GLN A 23 -8.24 -13.65 -13.98
C GLN A 23 -9.53 -13.31 -14.71
N ILE A 24 -9.68 -13.79 -15.95
CA ILE A 24 -10.93 -13.72 -16.72
C ILE A 24 -11.81 -14.90 -16.35
N TRP A 25 -13.07 -14.62 -16.02
CA TRP A 25 -14.08 -15.58 -15.63
C TRP A 25 -15.29 -15.51 -16.56
N HIS A 26 -15.91 -16.64 -16.81
CA HIS A 26 -17.20 -16.76 -17.46
C HIS A 26 -18.25 -17.21 -16.44
N VAL A 27 -19.35 -16.46 -16.38
CA VAL A 27 -20.52 -16.83 -15.56
C VAL A 27 -21.68 -17.11 -16.49
N SER A 28 -22.20 -18.35 -16.48
CA SER A 28 -23.32 -18.76 -17.30
C SER A 28 -24.63 -18.12 -16.81
N TYR A 29 -25.53 -17.79 -17.72
CA TYR A 29 -26.86 -17.29 -17.43
C TYR A 29 -27.92 -18.22 -18.04
N PRO A 30 -29.00 -18.59 -17.30
CA PRO A 30 -29.39 -18.11 -15.95
C PRO A 30 -28.88 -18.95 -14.78
N ASP A 31 -28.17 -20.04 -15.01
CA ASP A 31 -27.79 -21.03 -14.00
C ASP A 31 -26.65 -20.59 -13.06
N GLY A 32 -25.93 -19.52 -13.38
CA GLY A 32 -24.88 -18.93 -12.53
C GLY A 32 -23.59 -19.77 -12.43
N ALA A 33 -23.39 -20.78 -13.30
CA ALA A 33 -22.20 -21.61 -13.28
C ALA A 33 -20.96 -20.78 -13.62
N ILE A 34 -19.92 -20.87 -12.79
CA ILE A 34 -18.69 -20.09 -12.91
C ILE A 34 -17.57 -20.95 -13.48
N LYS A 35 -16.87 -20.44 -14.49
CA LYS A 35 -15.72 -21.08 -15.11
C LYS A 35 -14.59 -20.10 -15.33
N ARG A 36 -13.37 -20.47 -14.95
CA ARG A 36 -12.15 -19.74 -15.29
C ARG A 36 -11.88 -19.82 -16.80
N VAL A 37 -11.58 -18.68 -17.41
CA VAL A 37 -11.15 -18.57 -18.82
C VAL A 37 -9.63 -18.53 -18.90
N THR A 38 -8.98 -17.75 -18.03
CA THR A 38 -7.51 -17.71 -17.88
C THR A 38 -7.12 -18.37 -16.56
N ASN A 39 -5.94 -19.00 -16.50
CA ASN A 39 -5.43 -19.66 -15.30
C ASN A 39 -3.90 -19.65 -15.33
N ASP A 40 -3.31 -18.47 -15.22
CA ASP A 40 -1.89 -18.20 -15.20
C ASP A 40 -1.54 -17.20 -14.07
N LEU A 41 -0.32 -16.70 -14.04
CA LEU A 41 0.18 -15.78 -13.02
C LEU A 41 0.11 -14.31 -13.44
N GLU A 42 -0.54 -14.01 -14.56
CA GLU A 42 -0.68 -12.66 -15.08
C GLU A 42 -1.98 -12.01 -14.59
N ASP A 43 -1.99 -10.67 -14.54
CA ASP A 43 -3.17 -9.88 -14.19
C ASP A 43 -3.90 -9.40 -15.44
N TYR A 44 -5.22 -9.63 -15.50
CA TYR A 44 -6.09 -9.18 -16.58
C TYR A 44 -7.05 -8.11 -16.08
N ASN A 45 -6.70 -6.82 -16.31
CA ASN A 45 -7.47 -5.69 -15.77
C ASN A 45 -8.76 -5.38 -16.50
N SER A 46 -8.87 -5.76 -17.77
CA SER A 46 -10.09 -5.59 -18.57
C SER A 46 -10.18 -6.67 -19.63
N ALA A 47 -11.42 -6.97 -20.05
CA ALA A 47 -11.68 -7.85 -21.17
C ALA A 47 -12.79 -7.28 -22.04
N SER A 48 -12.74 -7.54 -23.35
CA SER A 48 -13.78 -7.22 -24.33
C SER A 48 -13.93 -8.35 -25.34
N LEU A 49 -15.11 -8.44 -25.98
CA LEU A 49 -15.36 -9.40 -27.06
C LEU A 49 -15.13 -8.72 -28.42
N ALA A 50 -14.40 -9.37 -29.28
CA ALA A 50 -14.18 -8.92 -30.65
C ALA A 50 -15.51 -8.98 -31.45
N PRO A 51 -15.82 -7.98 -32.30
CA PRO A 51 -17.13 -7.85 -32.94
C PRO A 51 -17.59 -9.03 -33.81
N ASP A 52 -16.67 -9.69 -34.46
CA ASP A 52 -17.00 -10.69 -35.50
C ASP A 52 -16.47 -12.11 -35.20
N THR A 53 -15.91 -12.33 -34.01
CA THR A 53 -15.34 -13.62 -33.61
C THR A 53 -15.66 -13.93 -32.15
N ASP A 54 -15.56 -15.21 -31.76
CA ASP A 54 -15.62 -15.61 -30.35
C ASP A 54 -14.30 -15.33 -29.61
N SER A 55 -13.58 -14.32 -30.05
CA SER A 55 -12.29 -13.95 -29.46
C SER A 55 -12.47 -12.93 -28.35
N ILE A 56 -11.68 -13.07 -27.30
CA ILE A 56 -11.60 -12.16 -26.18
C ILE A 56 -10.32 -11.32 -26.34
N VAL A 57 -10.43 -10.00 -26.29
CA VAL A 57 -9.28 -9.10 -26.16
C VAL A 57 -9.22 -8.66 -24.71
N ALA A 58 -8.06 -8.83 -24.08
CA ALA A 58 -7.83 -8.42 -22.68
C ALA A 58 -6.58 -7.57 -22.56
N VAL A 59 -6.54 -6.74 -21.51
CA VAL A 59 -5.32 -6.02 -21.10
C VAL A 59 -4.65 -6.85 -20.03
N GLN A 60 -3.53 -7.46 -20.40
CA GLN A 60 -2.59 -8.13 -19.48
C GLN A 60 -1.67 -7.09 -18.88
N THR A 61 -1.49 -7.10 -17.56
CA THR A 61 -0.61 -6.16 -16.86
C THR A 61 0.44 -6.94 -16.06
N ASP A 62 1.69 -6.60 -16.29
CA ASP A 62 2.83 -7.09 -15.51
C ASP A 62 3.42 -5.95 -14.68
N VAL A 63 3.45 -6.15 -13.37
CA VAL A 63 4.09 -5.23 -12.42
C VAL A 63 5.39 -5.85 -11.95
N ASN A 64 6.46 -5.09 -12.04
CA ASN A 64 7.77 -5.50 -11.51
C ASN A 64 8.28 -4.42 -10.57
N SER A 65 8.61 -4.77 -9.34
CA SER A 65 9.21 -3.87 -8.37
C SER A 65 10.27 -4.57 -7.52
N SER A 66 11.30 -3.81 -7.17
CA SER A 66 12.39 -4.23 -6.29
C SER A 66 12.67 -3.15 -5.27
N ILE A 67 13.34 -3.50 -4.18
CA ILE A 67 13.79 -2.54 -3.17
C ILE A 67 15.10 -1.90 -3.62
N TRP A 68 15.11 -0.57 -3.59
CA TRP A 68 16.26 0.28 -3.87
C TRP A 68 16.55 1.16 -2.68
N ILE A 69 17.81 1.47 -2.42
CA ILE A 69 18.23 2.37 -1.34
C ILE A 69 19.16 3.47 -1.86
N ALA A 70 19.08 4.64 -1.22
CA ALA A 70 20.00 5.75 -1.44
C ALA A 70 20.36 6.42 -0.10
N PRO A 71 21.52 7.09 0.01
CA PRO A 71 21.75 8.08 1.05
C PRO A 71 20.76 9.24 0.93
N SER A 72 20.27 9.78 2.04
CA SER A 72 19.29 10.88 2.01
C SER A 72 19.87 12.19 1.49
N ASP A 73 21.18 12.41 1.60
CA ASP A 73 21.91 13.55 1.06
C ASP A 73 22.26 13.41 -0.44
N HIS A 74 22.20 12.18 -0.97
CA HIS A 74 22.40 11.83 -2.38
C HIS A 74 21.29 10.91 -2.88
N PRO A 75 20.02 11.37 -2.95
CA PRO A 75 18.86 10.51 -3.18
C PRO A 75 18.74 9.96 -4.62
N ASP A 76 19.54 10.45 -5.56
CA ASP A 76 19.65 9.90 -6.91
C ASP A 76 20.62 8.70 -7.00
N ASP A 77 21.50 8.51 -6.00
CA ASP A 77 22.48 7.42 -5.95
C ASP A 77 21.86 6.11 -5.47
N ILE A 78 20.81 5.66 -6.16
CA ILE A 78 20.07 4.45 -5.81
C ILE A 78 20.87 3.19 -6.12
N LYS A 79 20.78 2.22 -5.19
CA LYS A 79 21.32 0.85 -5.36
C LYS A 79 20.21 -0.16 -5.15
N GLN A 80 20.09 -1.12 -6.07
CA GLN A 80 19.14 -2.22 -5.91
C GLN A 80 19.59 -3.17 -4.81
N VAL A 81 18.65 -3.55 -3.94
CA VAL A 81 18.88 -4.43 -2.78
C VAL A 81 18.27 -5.80 -3.01
N THR A 82 17.06 -5.86 -3.60
CA THR A 82 16.37 -7.11 -3.87
C THR A 82 16.21 -7.33 -5.37
N GLN A 83 15.98 -8.59 -5.75
CA GLN A 83 15.75 -8.98 -7.14
C GLN A 83 14.39 -9.66 -7.32
N GLY A 84 13.52 -9.56 -6.32
CA GLY A 84 12.16 -10.06 -6.37
C GLY A 84 11.30 -9.32 -7.38
N ARG A 85 10.17 -9.92 -7.74
CA ARG A 85 9.31 -9.40 -8.80
C ARG A 85 8.37 -8.29 -8.34
N ASN A 86 7.89 -8.35 -7.09
CA ASN A 86 6.90 -7.42 -6.55
C ASN A 86 7.27 -6.94 -5.13
N ASP A 87 8.57 -6.73 -4.89
CA ASP A 87 9.05 -6.33 -3.58
C ASP A 87 8.62 -4.92 -3.22
N GLY A 88 8.01 -4.77 -2.05
CA GLY A 88 7.55 -3.51 -1.49
C GLY A 88 6.33 -2.89 -2.19
N LEU A 89 5.67 -3.59 -3.12
CA LEU A 89 4.51 -3.08 -3.85
C LEU A 89 3.36 -2.69 -2.90
N HIS A 90 3.16 -3.47 -1.83
CA HIS A 90 2.15 -3.23 -0.80
C HIS A 90 2.74 -2.71 0.52
N GLY A 91 3.91 -2.10 0.48
CA GLY A 91 4.52 -1.41 1.60
C GLY A 91 5.91 -1.90 1.97
N LEU A 92 6.67 -0.99 2.56
CA LEU A 92 8.02 -1.22 3.10
C LEU A 92 8.28 -0.26 4.25
N ASP A 93 9.16 -0.68 5.18
CA ASP A 93 9.64 0.18 6.25
C ASP A 93 11.03 -0.28 6.75
N PHE A 94 11.77 0.62 7.38
CA PHE A 94 13.05 0.31 8.01
C PHE A 94 12.85 -0.27 9.41
N ALA A 95 13.25 -1.52 9.63
CA ALA A 95 13.35 -2.08 10.97
C ALA A 95 14.52 -1.46 11.75
N THR A 96 15.67 -1.35 11.09
CA THR A 96 16.85 -0.62 11.54
C THR A 96 17.46 0.13 10.35
N PRO A 97 18.44 1.04 10.54
CA PRO A 97 19.14 1.66 9.41
C PRO A 97 19.83 0.67 8.47
N GLN A 98 19.92 -0.61 8.86
CA GLN A 98 20.56 -1.68 8.10
C GLN A 98 19.60 -2.81 7.67
N ARG A 99 18.31 -2.76 8.05
CA ARG A 99 17.34 -3.83 7.77
C ARG A 99 16.01 -3.24 7.33
N ILE A 100 15.46 -3.73 6.22
CA ILE A 100 14.17 -3.34 5.65
C ILE A 100 13.20 -4.51 5.76
N VAL A 101 11.96 -4.23 6.14
CA VAL A 101 10.79 -5.11 6.05
C VAL A 101 9.92 -4.64 4.90
N PHE A 102 9.41 -5.55 4.09
CA PHE A 102 8.60 -5.24 2.91
C PHE A 102 7.64 -6.37 2.56
N SER A 103 6.56 -6.03 1.83
CA SER A 103 5.70 -7.04 1.23
C SER A 103 6.35 -7.63 -0.03
N SER A 104 6.20 -8.93 -0.26
CA SER A 104 6.70 -9.62 -1.46
C SER A 104 5.77 -10.77 -1.83
N ASN A 105 5.66 -11.10 -3.11
CA ASN A 105 4.94 -12.29 -3.57
C ASN A 105 5.84 -13.33 -4.26
N ASP A 106 7.13 -13.30 -4.02
CA ASP A 106 8.10 -14.24 -4.59
C ASP A 106 7.81 -15.72 -4.26
N SER A 107 7.12 -15.96 -3.14
CA SER A 107 6.67 -17.31 -2.73
C SER A 107 5.40 -17.79 -3.46
N GLY A 108 4.75 -16.92 -4.26
CA GLY A 108 3.43 -17.14 -4.83
C GLY A 108 2.28 -16.66 -3.93
N ASN A 109 2.58 -16.15 -2.72
CA ASN A 109 1.65 -15.45 -1.83
C ASN A 109 2.24 -14.10 -1.44
N TRP A 110 1.39 -13.17 -1.02
CA TRP A 110 1.85 -11.92 -0.48
C TRP A 110 2.29 -12.10 0.97
N ASP A 111 3.60 -12.21 1.16
CA ASP A 111 4.25 -12.40 2.44
C ASP A 111 4.91 -11.09 2.91
N LEU A 112 5.27 -11.02 4.19
CA LEU A 112 6.23 -10.03 4.65
C LEU A 112 7.62 -10.66 4.67
N SER A 113 8.56 -9.97 4.07
CA SER A 113 9.98 -10.35 4.02
C SER A 113 10.84 -9.28 4.65
N ALA A 114 12.03 -9.67 5.11
CA ALA A 114 13.04 -8.76 5.61
C ALA A 114 14.39 -9.03 4.92
N VAL A 115 15.14 -7.96 4.66
CA VAL A 115 16.48 -8.03 4.06
C VAL A 115 17.46 -7.14 4.82
N ASP A 116 18.67 -7.65 5.04
CA ASP A 116 19.77 -6.87 5.60
C ASP A 116 20.54 -6.17 4.48
N LEU A 117 20.76 -4.87 4.63
CA LEU A 117 21.46 -4.03 3.64
C LEU A 117 22.96 -4.29 3.56
N THR A 118 23.49 -5.05 4.51
CA THR A 118 24.89 -5.52 4.52
C THR A 118 25.11 -6.74 3.62
N GLY A 119 24.03 -7.32 3.09
CA GLY A 119 24.02 -8.50 2.23
C GLY A 119 23.23 -9.65 2.81
N GLY A 120 22.92 -10.63 1.95
CA GLY A 120 22.11 -11.80 2.29
C GLY A 120 20.82 -11.87 1.48
N ALA A 121 20.17 -13.04 1.49
CA ALA A 121 18.87 -13.24 0.90
C ALA A 121 17.76 -12.66 1.80
N ALA A 122 16.68 -12.19 1.20
CA ALA A 122 15.48 -11.84 1.93
C ALA A 122 14.90 -13.07 2.65
N GLN A 123 14.38 -12.86 3.85
CA GLN A 123 13.80 -13.90 4.70
C GLN A 123 12.33 -13.57 4.94
N VAL A 124 11.44 -14.55 4.78
CA VAL A 124 10.03 -14.40 5.13
C VAL A 124 9.89 -14.33 6.65
N ILE A 125 9.22 -13.29 7.15
CA ILE A 125 8.93 -13.06 8.57
C ILE A 125 7.43 -13.23 8.91
N ALA A 126 6.54 -13.14 7.92
CA ALA A 126 5.13 -13.54 8.05
C ALA A 126 4.67 -14.04 6.69
N GLY A 127 4.22 -15.29 6.63
CA GLY A 127 3.94 -15.98 5.36
C GLY A 127 2.58 -16.64 5.30
N ALA A 128 2.37 -17.35 4.19
CA ALA A 128 1.15 -18.04 3.82
C ALA A 128 0.41 -18.74 5.01
N PRO A 129 -0.92 -18.95 4.87
CA PRO A 129 -1.73 -18.90 3.63
C PRO A 129 -2.44 -17.56 3.38
N GLN A 130 -2.21 -16.52 4.18
CA GLN A 130 -2.90 -15.24 4.12
C GLN A 130 -2.14 -14.23 3.27
N TYR A 131 -2.86 -13.22 2.79
CA TYR A 131 -2.31 -12.01 2.20
C TYR A 131 -1.84 -11.05 3.29
N HIS A 132 -0.58 -10.59 3.21
CA HIS A 132 0.01 -9.63 4.14
C HIS A 132 0.49 -8.38 3.41
N SER A 133 0.22 -7.21 4.00
CA SER A 133 0.56 -5.92 3.41
C SER A 133 0.79 -4.83 4.44
N ALA A 134 1.21 -3.65 3.97
CA ALA A 134 1.39 -2.43 4.75
C ALA A 134 2.21 -2.63 6.05
N PRO A 135 3.42 -3.24 5.98
CA PRO A 135 4.26 -3.37 7.15
C PRO A 135 4.69 -2.00 7.67
N VAL A 136 4.63 -1.85 8.99
CA VAL A 136 5.11 -0.67 9.73
C VAL A 136 5.90 -1.15 10.94
N VAL A 137 7.08 -0.59 11.12
CA VAL A 137 7.98 -0.96 12.21
C VAL A 137 7.73 -0.07 13.44
N CYS A 138 7.52 -0.71 14.57
CA CYS A 138 7.14 -0.12 15.85
C CYS A 138 8.14 -0.50 16.96
N ASP A 139 7.94 0.10 18.15
CA ASP A 139 8.61 -0.31 19.38
C ASP A 139 10.15 -0.40 19.22
N SER A 140 10.75 0.64 18.66
CA SER A 140 12.20 0.76 18.40
C SER A 140 12.78 -0.37 17.54
N GLY A 141 12.00 -0.85 16.55
CA GLY A 141 12.43 -1.91 15.65
C GLY A 141 12.15 -3.33 16.12
N ARG A 142 11.55 -3.50 17.32
CA ARG A 142 11.28 -4.83 17.89
C ARG A 142 10.05 -5.50 17.30
N SER A 143 9.07 -4.72 16.90
CA SER A 143 7.79 -5.23 16.38
C SER A 143 7.51 -4.72 14.99
N VAL A 144 6.86 -5.56 14.18
CA VAL A 144 6.29 -5.20 12.88
C VAL A 144 4.79 -5.36 12.98
N VAL A 145 4.03 -4.28 12.75
CA VAL A 145 2.57 -4.33 12.55
C VAL A 145 2.27 -4.35 11.06
N PHE A 146 1.21 -5.06 10.68
CA PHE A 146 0.85 -5.23 9.28
C PHE A 146 -0.63 -5.55 9.13
N VAL A 147 -1.14 -5.43 7.92
CA VAL A 147 -2.49 -5.89 7.56
C VAL A 147 -2.41 -7.35 7.12
N SER A 148 -3.26 -8.19 7.69
CA SER A 148 -3.53 -9.55 7.21
C SER A 148 -5.01 -9.72 6.90
N ASN A 149 -5.33 -10.44 5.82
CA ASN A 149 -6.72 -10.69 5.41
C ASN A 149 -7.36 -11.96 6.01
N THR A 150 -6.86 -12.44 7.12
CA THR A 150 -7.43 -13.59 7.85
C THR A 150 -8.84 -13.27 8.37
N GLY A 151 -9.87 -13.74 7.69
CA GLY A 151 -11.27 -13.48 8.08
C GLY A 151 -11.76 -12.04 7.82
N GLY A 152 -11.03 -11.27 7.04
CA GLY A 152 -11.17 -9.85 6.76
C GLY A 152 -9.84 -9.15 6.96
N ASN A 153 -9.75 -7.87 6.60
CA ASN A 153 -8.54 -7.10 6.87
C ASN A 153 -8.46 -6.74 8.35
N HIS A 154 -7.43 -7.24 9.03
CA HIS A 154 -7.15 -6.95 10.43
C HIS A 154 -5.69 -6.56 10.64
N ILE A 155 -5.42 -5.81 11.70
CA ILE A 155 -4.06 -5.47 12.08
C ILE A 155 -3.48 -6.59 12.94
N TRP A 156 -2.33 -7.08 12.51
CA TRP A 156 -1.52 -8.09 13.18
C TRP A 156 -0.19 -7.49 13.62
N LYS A 157 0.45 -8.13 14.55
CA LYS A 157 1.81 -7.83 15.01
C LYS A 157 2.65 -9.10 15.01
N THR A 158 3.93 -8.97 14.66
CA THR A 158 4.96 -9.99 14.89
C THR A 158 6.22 -9.32 15.46
N ASP A 159 7.11 -10.07 16.07
CA ASP A 159 8.45 -9.60 16.35
C ASP A 159 9.23 -9.42 15.04
N SER A 160 10.30 -8.62 15.05
CA SER A 160 11.06 -8.29 13.82
C SER A 160 11.76 -9.50 13.17
N ASP A 161 11.84 -10.63 13.87
CA ASP A 161 12.33 -11.92 13.39
C ASP A 161 11.20 -12.85 12.86
N GLY A 162 9.94 -12.43 12.96
CA GLY A 162 8.78 -13.21 12.53
C GLY A 162 8.16 -14.10 13.62
N THR A 163 8.69 -14.09 14.82
CA THR A 163 8.11 -14.84 15.95
C THR A 163 6.97 -14.09 16.62
N ASN A 164 6.17 -14.78 17.44
CA ASN A 164 5.11 -14.20 18.28
C ASN A 164 4.04 -13.43 17.49
N ALA A 165 3.63 -13.94 16.32
CA ALA A 165 2.56 -13.34 15.52
C ALA A 165 1.21 -13.39 16.27
N VAL A 166 0.53 -12.23 16.39
CA VAL A 166 -0.73 -12.08 17.09
C VAL A 166 -1.62 -11.05 16.40
N GLN A 167 -2.92 -11.34 16.35
CA GLN A 167 -3.94 -10.39 15.88
C GLN A 167 -4.19 -9.33 16.95
N LEU A 168 -4.15 -8.05 16.56
CA LEU A 168 -4.36 -6.92 17.48
C LEU A 168 -5.78 -6.36 17.40
N THR A 169 -6.43 -6.44 16.24
CA THR A 169 -7.75 -5.82 16.01
C THR A 169 -8.75 -6.86 15.50
N HIS A 170 -10.04 -6.66 15.80
CA HIS A 170 -11.12 -7.63 15.55
C HIS A 170 -12.40 -6.95 15.01
N GLY A 171 -12.30 -5.76 14.44
CA GLY A 171 -13.40 -5.02 13.86
C GLY A 171 -13.69 -5.41 12.40
N ILE A 172 -14.17 -4.45 11.63
CA ILE A 172 -14.51 -4.63 10.23
C ILE A 172 -13.50 -3.82 9.40
N GLY A 173 -12.67 -4.49 8.57
CA GLY A 173 -11.83 -3.83 7.58
C GLY A 173 -10.81 -2.84 8.16
N GLU A 174 -9.85 -3.31 8.94
CA GLU A 174 -8.81 -2.45 9.50
C GLU A 174 -7.60 -2.37 8.57
N VAL A 175 -7.20 -1.13 8.25
CA VAL A 175 -6.17 -0.84 7.25
C VAL A 175 -5.29 0.37 7.66
N TYR A 176 -4.21 0.59 6.94
CA TYR A 176 -3.29 1.73 7.08
C TYR A 176 -2.73 1.88 8.50
N PRO A 177 -2.12 0.84 9.09
CA PRO A 177 -1.50 0.99 10.39
C PRO A 177 -0.36 2.01 10.34
N VAL A 178 -0.23 2.80 11.41
CA VAL A 178 0.92 3.64 11.70
C VAL A 178 1.24 3.57 13.19
N CYS A 179 2.50 3.63 13.55
CA CYS A 179 2.92 3.67 14.95
C CYS A 179 4.12 4.59 15.14
N PRO A 180 4.31 5.17 16.33
CA PRO A 180 5.54 5.87 16.65
C PRO A 180 6.69 4.86 16.71
N ARG A 181 7.88 5.28 16.29
CA ARG A 181 9.07 4.43 16.44
C ARG A 181 9.32 4.06 17.89
N GLU A 182 9.13 5.00 18.79
CA GLU A 182 9.20 4.80 20.24
C GLU A 182 7.79 4.86 20.81
N GLY A 183 7.33 3.78 21.39
CA GLY A 183 6.00 3.71 21.97
C GLY A 183 5.31 2.38 21.66
N ARG A 184 4.32 2.05 22.48
CA ARG A 184 3.62 0.77 22.46
C ARG A 184 2.16 0.93 22.07
N TRP A 185 1.92 1.71 21.01
CA TRP A 185 0.58 1.92 20.46
C TRP A 185 0.64 2.09 18.94
N LEU A 186 -0.49 1.90 18.29
CA LEU A 186 -0.69 2.13 16.86
C LEU A 186 -1.97 2.95 16.63
N ALA A 187 -2.03 3.63 15.50
CA ALA A 187 -3.26 4.16 14.93
C ALA A 187 -3.53 3.47 13.59
N PHE A 188 -4.80 3.35 13.23
CA PHE A 188 -5.24 2.68 12.02
C PHE A 188 -6.62 3.22 11.59
N VAL A 189 -7.03 2.90 10.37
CA VAL A 189 -8.37 3.20 9.88
C VAL A 189 -9.20 1.92 9.93
N SER A 190 -10.36 1.99 10.60
CA SER A 190 -11.38 0.94 10.54
C SER A 190 -12.39 1.35 9.48
N GLU A 191 -12.44 0.63 8.37
CA GLU A 191 -13.34 0.92 7.26
C GLU A 191 -14.80 0.67 7.68
N ASP A 192 -15.70 1.50 7.17
CA ASP A 192 -17.14 1.32 7.31
C ASP A 192 -17.70 0.96 5.93
N GLU A 193 -18.38 -0.18 5.81
CA GLU A 193 -18.95 -0.65 4.54
C GLU A 193 -19.98 0.33 3.95
N ALA A 194 -20.57 1.18 4.79
CA ALA A 194 -21.62 2.12 4.37
C ALA A 194 -21.09 3.41 3.73
N ILE A 195 -19.80 3.73 3.93
CA ILE A 195 -19.20 4.99 3.47
C ILE A 195 -17.79 4.79 2.92
N ALA A 196 -17.43 5.54 1.89
CA ALA A 196 -16.08 5.54 1.32
C ALA A 196 -15.10 6.24 2.28
N GLY A 197 -14.59 5.52 3.26
CA GLY A 197 -13.69 5.99 4.30
C GLY A 197 -14.00 5.29 5.61
N GLY A 198 -13.19 5.53 6.61
CA GLY A 198 -13.31 4.85 7.89
C GLY A 198 -13.09 5.76 9.09
N ASN A 199 -13.10 5.15 10.25
CA ASN A 199 -12.81 5.81 11.51
C ASN A 199 -11.33 5.71 11.82
N LEU A 200 -10.69 6.82 12.16
CA LEU A 200 -9.36 6.77 12.75
C LEU A 200 -9.47 6.24 14.18
N ARG A 201 -8.74 5.18 14.46
CA ARG A 201 -8.72 4.51 15.77
C ARG A 201 -7.29 4.37 16.29
N LYS A 202 -7.17 4.17 17.60
CA LYS A 202 -5.91 3.94 18.31
C LYS A 202 -6.02 2.70 19.18
N ALA A 203 -5.00 1.86 19.18
CA ALA A 203 -4.91 0.66 20.02
C ALA A 203 -3.51 0.50 20.64
N SER A 204 -3.41 -0.34 21.68
CA SER A 204 -2.14 -0.77 22.26
C SER A 204 -1.49 -1.85 21.40
N LEU A 205 -0.14 -1.88 21.34
CA LEU A 205 0.61 -3.01 20.79
C LEU A 205 0.55 -4.28 21.67
N ASP A 206 0.00 -4.16 22.88
CA ASP A 206 -0.23 -5.28 23.78
C ASP A 206 -1.63 -5.90 23.61
N GLY A 207 -2.41 -5.38 22.65
CA GLY A 207 -3.82 -5.74 22.44
C GLY A 207 -4.77 -4.99 23.37
N GLY A 208 -6.05 -5.42 23.37
CA GLY A 208 -7.11 -4.81 24.17
C GLY A 208 -8.07 -3.97 23.33
N GLN A 209 -8.87 -3.13 24.02
CA GLN A 209 -9.84 -2.27 23.33
C GLN A 209 -9.16 -1.10 22.63
N ASP A 210 -9.64 -0.79 21.44
CA ASP A 210 -9.24 0.39 20.70
C ASP A 210 -10.17 1.59 20.99
N THR A 211 -9.71 2.79 20.68
CA THR A 211 -10.43 4.05 20.90
C THR A 211 -10.57 4.81 19.59
N ALA A 212 -11.80 5.25 19.28
CA ALA A 212 -12.03 6.13 18.12
C ALA A 212 -11.46 7.54 18.41
N LEU A 213 -10.71 8.08 17.44
CA LEU A 213 -10.13 9.42 17.50
C LEU A 213 -10.87 10.39 16.57
N ILE A 214 -11.07 10.01 15.33
CA ILE A 214 -11.75 10.82 14.31
C ILE A 214 -12.79 9.91 13.64
N PRO A 215 -14.08 10.22 13.76
CA PRO A 215 -15.13 9.43 13.13
C PRO A 215 -15.27 9.78 11.66
N ASN A 216 -15.55 8.77 10.85
CA ASN A 216 -16.00 8.83 9.46
C ASN A 216 -15.11 9.65 8.51
N THR A 217 -15.01 9.21 7.30
CA THR A 217 -14.36 9.92 6.17
C THR A 217 -12.83 9.81 6.04
N VAL A 218 -12.10 9.17 6.97
CA VAL A 218 -10.64 9.03 6.85
C VAL A 218 -10.30 7.96 5.81
N ILE A 219 -9.46 8.33 4.83
CA ILE A 219 -9.04 7.46 3.71
C ILE A 219 -7.53 7.21 3.65
N GLY A 220 -6.79 7.77 4.59
CA GLY A 220 -5.35 7.57 4.74
C GLY A 220 -4.80 8.38 5.89
N ILE A 221 -3.75 7.87 6.51
CA ILE A 221 -3.12 8.47 7.69
C ILE A 221 -1.59 8.46 7.58
N ASN A 222 -0.96 9.42 8.23
CA ASN A 222 0.48 9.52 8.35
C ASN A 222 0.84 10.11 9.71
N LEU A 223 1.64 9.40 10.48
CA LEU A 223 2.03 9.80 11.83
C LEU A 223 3.30 10.63 11.80
N ALA A 224 3.28 11.77 12.49
CA ALA A 224 4.47 12.58 12.71
C ALA A 224 5.48 11.85 13.61
N GLN A 225 6.75 12.15 13.43
CA GLN A 225 7.83 11.53 14.23
C GLN A 225 7.74 11.81 15.73
N ASP A 226 7.10 12.92 16.11
CA ASP A 226 6.88 13.27 17.53
C ASP A 226 5.89 12.30 18.23
N GLY A 227 5.24 11.42 17.46
CA GLY A 227 4.22 10.50 17.95
C GLY A 227 2.98 11.18 18.53
N LYS A 228 2.81 12.50 18.30
CA LYS A 228 1.71 13.29 18.85
C LYS A 228 0.77 13.82 17.79
N HIS A 229 1.31 14.14 16.62
CA HIS A 229 0.54 14.70 15.51
C HIS A 229 0.31 13.65 14.43
N ILE A 230 -0.90 13.64 13.89
CA ILE A 230 -1.28 12.80 12.75
C ILE A 230 -1.82 13.68 11.63
N LEU A 231 -1.33 13.42 10.42
CA LEU A 231 -1.98 13.90 9.20
C LEU A 231 -2.92 12.83 8.69
N PHE A 232 -4.09 13.24 8.24
CA PHE A 232 -5.06 12.33 7.65
C PHE A 232 -5.68 12.95 6.40
N ALA A 233 -5.99 12.11 5.44
CA ALA A 233 -6.81 12.48 4.31
C ALA A 233 -8.26 12.09 4.60
N SER A 234 -9.20 12.96 4.24
CA SER A 234 -10.63 12.72 4.39
C SER A 234 -11.40 13.20 3.17
N LEU A 235 -12.59 12.65 2.96
CA LEU A 235 -13.53 13.12 1.94
C LEU A 235 -14.56 14.06 2.56
N ASP A 236 -14.71 15.24 1.98
CA ASP A 236 -15.76 16.20 2.33
C ASP A 236 -17.01 15.90 1.47
N TYR A 237 -17.92 15.06 2.00
CA TYR A 237 -19.14 14.66 1.31
C TYR A 237 -20.10 15.82 1.03
N GLN A 238 -20.04 16.90 1.82
CA GLN A 238 -20.86 18.08 1.62
C GLN A 238 -20.34 18.95 0.47
N ASN A 239 -19.07 18.78 0.10
CA ASN A 239 -18.36 19.52 -0.94
C ASN A 239 -17.94 18.61 -2.11
N ASN A 240 -18.87 17.83 -2.63
CA ASN A 240 -18.67 16.99 -3.83
C ASN A 240 -17.51 16.00 -3.70
N ASN A 241 -17.35 15.38 -2.52
CA ASN A 241 -16.27 14.45 -2.19
C ASN A 241 -14.87 15.05 -2.36
N LYS A 242 -14.73 16.35 -2.11
CA LYS A 242 -13.42 17.01 -2.18
C LYS A 242 -12.49 16.41 -1.11
N MET A 243 -11.33 15.97 -1.54
CA MET A 243 -10.30 15.51 -0.63
C MET A 243 -9.77 16.68 0.21
N ARG A 244 -9.71 16.49 1.52
CA ARG A 244 -9.14 17.42 2.50
C ARG A 244 -8.01 16.73 3.25
N VAL A 245 -7.00 17.50 3.61
CA VAL A 245 -5.93 17.06 4.50
C VAL A 245 -6.14 17.73 5.84
N GLY A 246 -6.24 16.92 6.89
CA GLY A 246 -6.36 17.40 8.25
C GLY A 246 -5.11 17.06 9.06
N GLN A 247 -4.79 17.91 10.02
CA GLN A 247 -3.82 17.64 11.07
C GLN A 247 -4.56 17.63 12.40
N ALA A 248 -4.31 16.60 13.21
CA ALA A 248 -4.88 16.46 14.55
C ALA A 248 -3.81 16.05 15.55
N THR A 249 -4.06 16.32 16.83
CA THR A 249 -3.30 15.72 17.94
C THR A 249 -3.99 14.42 18.37
N LEU A 250 -3.19 13.40 18.67
CA LEU A 250 -3.71 12.08 19.04
C LEU A 250 -4.34 12.01 20.44
N ASP A 251 -4.16 13.04 21.24
CA ASP A 251 -4.81 13.20 22.56
C ASP A 251 -6.06 14.10 22.51
N GLY A 252 -6.38 14.65 21.33
CA GLY A 252 -7.50 15.56 21.14
C GLY A 252 -7.29 16.94 21.78
N SER A 253 -6.07 17.28 22.20
CA SER A 253 -5.78 18.52 22.93
C SER A 253 -5.89 19.78 22.06
N ALA A 254 -5.84 19.63 20.75
CA ALA A 254 -5.98 20.71 19.79
C ALA A 254 -7.09 20.44 18.76
N PRO A 255 -7.80 21.48 18.29
CA PRO A 255 -8.76 21.34 17.21
C PRO A 255 -8.08 20.86 15.93
N ILE A 256 -8.85 20.15 15.06
CA ILE A 256 -8.38 19.72 13.74
C ILE A 256 -8.09 20.96 12.89
N ALA A 257 -6.85 21.06 12.40
CA ALA A 257 -6.46 22.04 11.41
C ALA A 257 -6.50 21.41 10.01
N TYR A 258 -7.17 22.08 9.05
CA TYR A 258 -7.19 21.61 7.68
C TYR A 258 -6.13 22.37 6.85
N LEU A 259 -5.41 21.61 6.04
CA LEU A 259 -4.32 22.08 5.19
C LEU A 259 -4.74 21.95 3.73
N ASP A 260 -4.18 22.79 2.86
CA ASP A 260 -4.30 22.58 1.43
C ASP A 260 -3.39 21.42 1.00
N PRO A 261 -3.92 20.36 0.36
CA PRO A 261 -3.10 19.25 -0.06
C PRO A 261 -2.03 19.74 -1.03
N PRO A 262 -0.78 19.25 -0.88
CA PRO A 262 0.25 19.58 -1.85
C PRO A 262 -0.17 19.14 -3.25
N PRO A 263 0.16 19.92 -4.29
CA PRO A 263 -0.08 19.52 -5.65
C PRO A 263 0.54 18.13 -5.93
N GLY A 264 -0.22 17.21 -6.55
CA GLY A 264 0.27 15.86 -6.89
C GLY A 264 0.16 14.81 -5.78
N VAL A 265 -0.16 15.18 -4.55
CA VAL A 265 -0.39 14.23 -3.45
C VAL A 265 -1.82 13.69 -3.54
N GLY A 266 -2.00 12.62 -4.30
CA GLY A 266 -3.29 11.94 -4.42
C GLY A 266 -3.63 11.09 -3.19
N LYS A 267 -2.60 10.65 -2.43
CA LYS A 267 -2.77 9.79 -1.25
C LYS A 267 -1.71 10.11 -0.21
N LEU A 268 -2.08 10.76 0.86
CA LEU A 268 -1.20 11.14 1.97
C LEU A 268 -0.52 9.94 2.65
N ARG A 269 -1.12 8.75 2.54
CA ARG A 269 -0.56 7.49 3.02
C ARG A 269 0.79 7.14 2.39
N ASP A 270 1.04 7.62 1.17
CA ASP A 270 2.25 7.32 0.41
C ASP A 270 3.40 8.28 0.74
N GLY A 271 3.12 9.34 1.50
CA GLY A 271 4.14 10.25 2.03
C GLY A 271 4.82 9.69 3.27
N ARG A 272 5.99 10.24 3.60
CA ARG A 272 6.73 9.92 4.84
C ARG A 272 7.26 11.19 5.46
N TRP A 273 7.12 11.31 6.78
CA TRP A 273 7.75 12.37 7.52
C TRP A 273 9.28 12.30 7.41
N ILE A 274 9.89 13.44 7.09
CA ILE A 274 11.36 13.53 7.03
C ILE A 274 11.88 13.68 8.46
N PRO A 275 12.77 12.78 8.93
CA PRO A 275 13.35 12.84 10.25
C PRO A 275 13.93 14.22 10.60
N GLY A 276 13.56 14.76 11.77
CA GLY A 276 14.02 16.07 12.26
C GLY A 276 13.47 17.29 11.52
N GLN A 277 12.52 17.13 10.59
CA GLN A 277 11.95 18.22 9.81
C GLN A 277 10.43 18.30 9.94
N GLN A 278 9.87 19.50 9.85
CA GLN A 278 8.42 19.67 9.66
C GLN A 278 8.09 19.61 8.16
N ALA A 279 8.35 18.46 7.57
CA ALA A 279 8.18 18.23 6.14
C ALA A 279 7.91 16.75 5.86
N LEU A 280 7.24 16.49 4.75
CA LEU A 280 6.98 15.16 4.20
C LEU A 280 7.80 14.96 2.93
N ALA A 281 8.32 13.77 2.72
CA ALA A 281 8.71 13.28 1.41
C ALA A 281 7.51 12.58 0.75
N TYR A 282 7.25 12.86 -0.51
CA TYR A 282 6.15 12.28 -1.27
C TYR A 282 6.53 12.04 -2.73
N VAL A 283 5.76 11.20 -3.41
CA VAL A 283 5.97 10.91 -4.84
C VAL A 283 5.08 11.81 -5.68
N ASP A 284 5.69 12.52 -6.64
CA ASP A 284 4.98 13.32 -7.65
C ASP A 284 5.36 12.83 -9.06
N ALA A 285 4.36 12.56 -9.88
CA ALA A 285 4.49 12.07 -11.26
C ALA A 285 4.02 13.07 -12.31
N ARG A 286 3.67 14.31 -11.95
CA ARG A 286 3.14 15.32 -12.89
C ARG A 286 4.14 15.77 -13.94
N SER A 287 5.42 15.67 -13.68
CA SER A 287 6.49 15.99 -14.63
C SER A 287 6.81 14.86 -15.61
N GLY A 288 6.04 13.77 -15.61
CA GLY A 288 6.25 12.59 -16.45
C GLY A 288 6.75 11.40 -15.66
N SER A 289 8.05 11.32 -15.33
CA SER A 289 8.58 10.27 -14.46
C SER A 289 8.32 10.57 -12.99
N PRO A 290 7.87 9.59 -12.18
CA PRO A 290 7.71 9.77 -10.74
C PRO A 290 9.03 10.08 -10.06
N ASN A 291 9.00 11.12 -9.23
CA ASN A 291 10.15 11.55 -8.44
C ASN A 291 9.74 11.85 -7.00
N LEU A 292 10.70 11.85 -6.09
CA LEU A 292 10.49 12.28 -4.72
C LEU A 292 10.54 13.81 -4.64
N TRP A 293 9.62 14.35 -3.85
CA TRP A 293 9.52 15.78 -3.53
C TRP A 293 9.35 15.96 -2.04
N THR A 294 9.69 17.15 -1.54
CA THR A 294 9.38 17.55 -0.17
C THR A 294 8.16 18.45 -0.14
N TYR A 295 7.35 18.32 0.90
CA TYR A 295 6.30 19.26 1.25
C TYR A 295 6.51 19.75 2.66
N SER A 296 6.76 21.06 2.79
CA SER A 296 6.99 21.71 4.07
C SER A 296 5.68 22.14 4.72
N LEU A 297 5.48 21.79 5.97
CA LEU A 297 4.35 22.28 6.79
C LEU A 297 4.57 23.71 7.30
N THR A 298 5.78 24.27 7.08
CA THR A 298 6.12 25.67 7.47
C THR A 298 5.96 26.67 6.33
N GLY A 299 5.34 26.24 5.21
CA GLY A 299 5.05 27.12 4.06
C GLY A 299 6.20 27.33 3.08
N LYS A 300 7.30 26.58 3.20
CA LYS A 300 8.36 26.59 2.16
C LYS A 300 7.83 25.90 0.90
N PRO A 301 8.24 26.36 -0.31
CA PRO A 301 7.82 25.72 -1.55
C PRO A 301 8.31 24.27 -1.62
N PRO A 302 7.57 23.38 -2.30
CA PRO A 302 8.00 22.01 -2.56
C PRO A 302 9.35 21.98 -3.28
N GLN A 303 10.21 21.04 -2.92
CA GLN A 303 11.53 20.85 -3.56
C GLN A 303 11.60 19.42 -4.10
N GLN A 304 12.13 19.29 -5.31
CA GLN A 304 12.41 18.00 -5.91
C GLN A 304 13.67 17.40 -5.27
N LEU A 305 13.59 16.12 -4.86
CA LEU A 305 14.70 15.40 -4.23
C LEU A 305 15.40 14.47 -5.23
N THR A 306 14.66 13.86 -6.15
CA THR A 306 15.21 12.90 -7.13
C THR A 306 14.94 13.34 -8.56
N HIS A 307 15.77 12.88 -9.51
CA HIS A 307 15.71 13.27 -10.92
C HIS A 307 15.64 12.04 -11.86
N PHE A 308 14.81 11.07 -11.47
CA PHE A 308 14.62 9.86 -12.28
C PHE A 308 13.91 10.19 -13.59
N VAL A 309 14.46 9.64 -14.68
CA VAL A 309 13.93 9.85 -16.04
C VAL A 309 13.00 8.73 -16.51
N SER A 310 12.89 7.64 -15.75
CA SER A 310 12.05 6.48 -16.07
C SER A 310 11.67 5.68 -14.82
N GLY A 311 10.78 4.70 -14.99
CA GLY A 311 10.34 3.78 -13.94
C GLY A 311 9.17 4.34 -13.10
N ARG A 312 8.70 3.52 -12.17
CA ARG A 312 7.64 3.84 -11.20
C ARG A 312 8.17 3.74 -9.78
N ILE A 313 7.63 4.55 -8.90
CA ILE A 313 7.85 4.43 -7.45
C ILE A 313 6.53 3.97 -6.86
N PHE A 314 6.53 2.80 -6.23
CA PHE A 314 5.36 2.17 -5.61
C PHE A 314 5.29 2.40 -4.10
N GLY A 315 6.45 2.56 -3.47
CA GLY A 315 6.56 2.76 -2.02
C GLY A 315 7.81 3.54 -1.63
N LEU A 316 7.75 4.17 -0.47
CA LEU A 316 8.81 5.00 0.10
C LEU A 316 8.90 4.73 1.60
N ALA A 317 10.13 4.58 2.11
CA ALA A 317 10.43 4.62 3.55
C ALA A 317 11.69 5.45 3.82
N LEU A 318 11.77 6.02 5.01
CA LEU A 318 12.93 6.75 5.51
C LEU A 318 13.47 6.05 6.76
N SER A 319 14.79 5.88 6.84
CA SER A 319 15.40 5.34 8.06
C SER A 319 15.15 6.27 9.25
N GLY A 320 15.07 5.72 10.46
CA GLY A 320 14.73 6.50 11.66
C GLY A 320 15.73 7.60 12.00
N ASP A 321 17.00 7.40 11.62
CA ASP A 321 18.06 8.40 11.75
C ASP A 321 18.09 9.42 10.59
N GLY A 322 17.19 9.25 9.59
CA GLY A 322 17.13 10.11 8.42
C GLY A 322 18.26 9.96 7.43
N SER A 323 19.15 8.99 7.60
CA SER A 323 20.35 8.84 6.76
C SER A 323 20.07 8.14 5.42
N LYS A 324 18.98 7.38 5.31
CA LYS A 324 18.67 6.56 4.13
C LYS A 324 17.23 6.68 3.67
N ILE A 325 17.07 6.53 2.36
CA ILE A 325 15.79 6.41 1.67
C ILE A 325 15.71 4.98 1.10
N ALA A 326 14.58 4.31 1.28
CA ALA A 326 14.24 3.08 0.59
C ALA A 326 13.06 3.30 -0.33
N LEU A 327 13.13 2.76 -1.52
CA LEU A 327 12.09 2.84 -2.55
C LEU A 327 11.70 1.43 -3.01
N SER A 328 10.42 1.16 -3.11
CA SER A 328 9.92 0.13 -4.00
C SER A 328 9.80 0.76 -5.38
N ARG A 329 10.65 0.32 -6.33
CA ARG A 329 10.76 0.94 -7.64
C ARG A 329 10.85 -0.10 -8.74
N GLY A 330 10.20 0.19 -9.89
CA GLY A 330 10.17 -0.74 -11.00
C GLY A 330 9.39 -0.23 -12.20
N SER A 331 8.62 -1.12 -12.84
CA SER A 331 7.83 -0.82 -14.04
C SER A 331 6.44 -1.45 -13.99
N ILE A 332 5.53 -0.90 -14.79
CA ILE A 332 4.26 -1.51 -15.15
C ILE A 332 4.26 -1.62 -16.68
N ASN A 333 4.10 -2.84 -17.17
CA ASN A 333 3.92 -3.12 -18.59
C ASN A 333 2.49 -3.59 -18.80
N SER A 334 1.85 -3.12 -19.87
CA SER A 334 0.49 -3.54 -20.22
C SER A 334 0.44 -3.86 -21.70
N ASP A 335 -0.03 -5.06 -22.01
CA ASP A 335 -0.15 -5.58 -23.36
C ASP A 335 -1.61 -5.95 -23.68
N ALA A 336 -2.03 -5.73 -24.92
CA ALA A 336 -3.28 -6.23 -25.42
C ALA A 336 -3.09 -7.67 -25.92
N VAL A 337 -3.75 -8.63 -25.27
CA VAL A 337 -3.68 -10.06 -25.62
C VAL A 337 -5.00 -10.52 -26.23
N LEU A 338 -4.91 -11.40 -27.22
CA LEU A 338 -6.06 -11.98 -27.91
C LEU A 338 -6.16 -13.47 -27.57
N PHE A 339 -7.28 -13.85 -26.96
CA PHE A 339 -7.66 -15.25 -26.76
C PHE A 339 -8.64 -15.65 -27.85
N SER A 340 -8.27 -16.59 -28.70
CA SER A 340 -9.15 -17.18 -29.72
C SER A 340 -9.37 -18.65 -29.47
N ARG A 341 -10.58 -19.12 -29.75
CA ARG A 341 -10.90 -20.54 -29.67
C ARG A 341 -10.13 -21.26 -30.79
N THR A 342 -9.21 -22.14 -30.44
CA THR A 342 -8.65 -23.11 -31.40
C THR A 342 -9.76 -24.08 -31.78
N ARG A 343 -10.01 -24.18 -33.09
CA ARG A 343 -10.98 -25.14 -33.67
C ARG A 343 -10.51 -26.59 -33.50
#